data_48d7a1e4d9e73e31f1dffbd993c742dd
#
_entry.id   48d7a1e4d9e73e31f1dffbd993c742dd
#
_cell.length_a   1.000
_cell.length_b   1.000
_cell.length_c   1.000
_cell.angle_alpha   90.00
_cell.angle_beta   90.00
_cell.angle_gamma   90.00
#
_symmetry.space_group_name_H-M   'P 1'
#
loop_
_entity.id
_entity.type
_entity.pdbx_description
1 polymer ?
#
loop_
_entity_poly.entity_id
_entity_poly.type
_entity_poly.pdbx_seq_one_letter_code
_entity_poly.pdbx_strand_id
1 'polypeptide(L)'
;METNLDLQFVTSAASYDQCLDHEEREIAFVGASNAGKSSAINALSNNKKLAKVSKTPGKTKLFNFFKCKQGYIVDFPGYGFSKVSKEQKKEWSREIPKYFQYRDNLIGVLIFTDIRHPMKESDLEMVSMLVDLKLPFIVVLTKSDKVSISEKKDAEESNKKIFSDVISLSIKDQESITDLRKEISVLLSN
;
A
#
# COMPACT_ATOMS: atom_id res chain seq x y z
N MET A 1 -13.31 2.88 20.79
CA MET A 1 -12.23 3.86 20.53
C MET A 1 -12.27 4.24 19.07
N GLU A 2 -12.45 5.51 18.75
CA GLU A 2 -12.39 5.99 17.36
C GLU A 2 -10.96 5.79 16.83
N THR A 3 -10.80 4.86 15.92
CA THR A 3 -9.53 4.58 15.25
C THR A 3 -9.34 5.54 14.06
N ASN A 4 -9.48 6.85 14.30
CA ASN A 4 -9.18 7.82 13.26
C ASN A 4 -7.66 8.01 13.19
N LEU A 5 -7.07 7.72 12.02
CA LEU A 5 -5.63 7.88 11.81
C LEU A 5 -5.20 9.34 11.67
N ASP A 6 -6.14 10.29 11.49
CA ASP A 6 -5.88 11.73 11.26
C ASP A 6 -4.80 11.98 10.20
N LEU A 7 -4.92 11.27 9.05
CA LEU A 7 -3.94 11.32 7.98
C LEU A 7 -3.84 12.72 7.36
N GLN A 8 -2.61 13.24 7.27
CA GLN A 8 -2.28 14.49 6.63
C GLN A 8 -1.14 14.30 5.64
N PHE A 9 -1.27 14.83 4.43
CA PHE A 9 -0.18 14.86 3.47
C PHE A 9 0.94 15.78 3.96
N VAL A 10 2.17 15.30 3.92
CA VAL A 10 3.36 16.06 4.35
C VAL A 10 4.20 16.50 3.18
N THR A 11 4.71 15.53 2.40
CA THR A 11 5.61 15.81 1.27
C THR A 11 5.64 14.66 0.28
N SER A 12 6.32 14.88 -0.83
CA SER A 12 6.62 13.85 -1.84
C SER A 12 8.11 13.84 -2.16
N ALA A 13 8.66 12.66 -2.40
CA ALA A 13 10.06 12.47 -2.79
C ALA A 13 10.18 11.70 -4.10
N ALA A 14 11.08 12.11 -4.99
CA ALA A 14 11.34 11.45 -6.27
C ALA A 14 12.39 10.33 -6.17
N SER A 15 13.20 10.34 -5.11
CA SER A 15 14.23 9.35 -4.83
C SER A 15 14.34 9.10 -3.33
N TYR A 16 15.01 8.03 -2.95
CA TYR A 16 15.28 7.71 -1.55
C TYR A 16 16.00 8.84 -0.82
N ASP A 17 17.00 9.46 -1.45
CA ASP A 17 17.82 10.54 -0.85
C ASP A 17 17.02 11.83 -0.59
N GLN A 18 15.84 11.96 -1.19
CA GLN A 18 14.92 13.09 -0.98
C GLN A 18 13.79 12.76 0.01
N CYS A 19 13.75 11.54 0.53
CA CYS A 19 12.75 11.14 1.49
C CYS A 19 12.86 11.95 2.79
N LEU A 20 11.70 12.15 3.41
CA LEU A 20 11.61 12.84 4.69
C LEU A 20 12.47 12.13 5.74
N ASP A 21 13.35 12.88 6.39
CA ASP A 21 14.18 12.39 7.49
C ASP A 21 13.39 12.50 8.82
N HIS A 22 13.19 11.37 9.50
CA HIS A 22 12.53 11.27 10.79
C HIS A 22 12.75 9.87 11.40
N GLU A 23 12.54 9.73 12.70
CA GLU A 23 12.71 8.48 13.46
C GLU A 23 11.41 7.71 13.71
N GLU A 24 10.27 8.27 13.31
CA GLU A 24 8.97 7.66 13.54
C GLU A 24 8.74 6.46 12.59
N ARG A 25 7.95 5.49 13.04
CA ARG A 25 7.64 4.28 12.28
C ARG A 25 6.91 4.58 10.98
N GLU A 26 7.19 3.79 9.97
CA GLU A 26 6.57 3.87 8.65
C GLU A 26 5.94 2.55 8.22
N ILE A 27 4.82 2.66 7.51
CA ILE A 27 4.23 1.56 6.74
C ILE A 27 4.18 1.98 5.27
N ALA A 28 4.74 1.14 4.40
CA ALA A 28 4.68 1.38 2.97
C ALA A 28 3.40 0.79 2.35
N PHE A 29 2.73 1.56 1.50
CA PHE A 29 1.62 1.10 0.66
C PHE A 29 2.13 0.87 -0.75
N VAL A 30 2.16 -0.38 -1.18
CA VAL A 30 2.61 -0.80 -2.51
C VAL A 30 1.50 -1.51 -3.26
N GLY A 31 1.65 -1.67 -4.55
CA GLY A 31 0.67 -2.39 -5.39
C GLY A 31 0.67 -1.87 -6.81
N ALA A 32 0.15 -2.68 -7.69
CA ALA A 32 -0.01 -2.30 -9.09
C ALA A 32 -0.84 -1.03 -9.22
N SER A 33 -0.67 -0.34 -10.31
CA SER A 33 -1.52 0.81 -10.55
C SER A 33 -2.99 0.41 -10.68
N ASN A 34 -3.86 1.27 -10.19
CA ASN A 34 -5.30 1.00 -10.02
C ASN A 34 -5.61 -0.16 -9.05
N ALA A 35 -4.65 -0.64 -8.27
CA ALA A 35 -4.89 -1.60 -7.20
C ALA A 35 -5.72 -1.04 -6.04
N GLY A 36 -5.90 0.28 -5.97
CA GLY A 36 -6.77 0.91 -4.97
C GLY A 36 -6.06 1.64 -3.83
N LYS A 37 -4.72 1.76 -3.83
CA LYS A 37 -3.93 2.44 -2.79
C LYS A 37 -4.43 3.85 -2.43
N SER A 38 -4.47 4.75 -3.40
CA SER A 38 -4.92 6.15 -3.17
C SER A 38 -6.38 6.22 -2.73
N SER A 39 -7.22 5.28 -3.18
CA SER A 39 -8.61 5.19 -2.72
C SER A 39 -8.69 4.72 -1.28
N ALA A 40 -7.83 3.79 -0.86
CA ALA A 40 -7.70 3.34 0.52
C ALA A 40 -7.23 4.48 1.43
N ILE A 41 -6.19 5.23 1.04
CA ILE A 41 -5.71 6.41 1.79
C ILE A 41 -6.84 7.43 2.00
N ASN A 42 -7.60 7.73 0.96
CA ASN A 42 -8.75 8.64 1.04
C ASN A 42 -9.85 8.09 1.97
N ALA A 43 -10.13 6.80 1.94
CA ALA A 43 -11.11 6.17 2.83
C ALA A 43 -10.63 6.14 4.29
N LEU A 44 -9.36 5.83 4.52
CA LEU A 44 -8.73 5.84 5.83
C LEU A 44 -8.75 7.23 6.49
N SER A 45 -8.57 8.29 5.70
CA SER A 45 -8.55 9.68 6.17
C SER A 45 -9.93 10.33 6.25
N ASN A 46 -11.00 9.68 5.77
CA ASN A 46 -12.31 10.31 5.52
C ASN A 46 -12.23 11.54 4.60
N ASN A 47 -11.18 11.69 3.81
CA ASN A 47 -10.96 12.80 2.90
C ASN A 47 -10.78 12.32 1.46
N LYS A 48 -11.81 12.48 0.63
CA LYS A 48 -11.82 12.01 -0.77
C LYS A 48 -10.77 12.64 -1.68
N LYS A 49 -10.04 13.66 -1.20
CA LYS A 49 -9.07 14.43 -1.98
C LYS A 49 -7.66 14.43 -1.37
N LEU A 50 -7.43 13.70 -0.28
CA LEU A 50 -6.12 13.68 0.38
C LEU A 50 -5.05 13.10 -0.55
N ALA A 51 -5.28 11.90 -1.06
CA ALA A 51 -4.44 11.30 -2.09
C ALA A 51 -5.05 11.51 -3.47
N LYS A 52 -4.23 11.89 -4.46
CA LYS A 52 -4.69 12.08 -5.84
C LYS A 52 -5.01 10.74 -6.49
N VAL A 53 -6.29 10.41 -6.59
CA VAL A 53 -6.76 9.23 -7.35
C VAL A 53 -6.64 9.56 -8.82
N SER A 54 -5.69 8.95 -9.52
CA SER A 54 -5.52 9.12 -10.96
C SER A 54 -6.06 7.91 -11.71
N LYS A 55 -6.93 8.16 -12.69
CA LYS A 55 -7.31 7.14 -13.68
C LYS A 55 -6.24 6.94 -14.74
N THR A 56 -5.28 7.87 -14.83
CA THR A 56 -4.19 7.84 -15.81
C THR A 56 -2.97 7.19 -15.18
N PRO A 57 -2.45 6.11 -15.78
CA PRO A 57 -1.25 5.44 -15.32
C PRO A 57 -0.01 6.37 -15.28
N GLY A 58 0.88 6.17 -14.31
CA GLY A 58 2.19 6.82 -14.26
C GLY A 58 2.20 8.26 -13.71
N LYS A 59 1.10 8.75 -13.11
CA LYS A 59 1.10 10.09 -12.51
C LYS A 59 1.72 10.16 -11.11
N THR A 60 1.72 9.08 -10.35
CA THR A 60 2.39 9.03 -9.05
C THR A 60 3.84 8.60 -9.28
N LYS A 61 4.70 9.56 -9.47
CA LYS A 61 6.14 9.35 -9.69
C LYS A 61 6.96 9.36 -8.41
N LEU A 62 6.34 9.61 -7.28
CA LEU A 62 6.99 10.03 -6.05
C LEU A 62 6.50 9.16 -4.89
N PHE A 63 7.36 8.98 -3.90
CA PHE A 63 6.98 8.49 -2.58
C PHE A 63 6.19 9.60 -1.88
N ASN A 64 4.93 9.34 -1.53
CA ASN A 64 4.10 10.35 -0.87
C ASN A 64 3.98 10.01 0.61
N PHE A 65 4.39 10.93 1.46
CA PHE A 65 4.38 10.78 2.92
C PHE A 65 3.11 11.36 3.51
N PHE A 66 2.38 10.52 4.26
CA PHE A 66 1.20 10.91 5.01
C PHE A 66 1.45 10.67 6.49
N LYS A 67 1.42 11.75 7.28
CA LYS A 67 1.54 11.67 8.74
C LYS A 67 0.24 11.17 9.35
N CYS A 68 0.34 10.29 10.33
CA CYS A 68 -0.75 9.90 11.24
C CYS A 68 -0.30 10.04 12.70
N LYS A 69 -1.20 9.75 13.64
CA LYS A 69 -0.89 9.91 15.08
C LYS A 69 0.30 9.07 15.55
N GLN A 70 0.47 7.87 14.99
CA GLN A 70 1.46 6.89 15.44
C GLN A 70 2.70 6.80 14.54
N GLY A 71 2.76 7.52 13.42
CA GLY A 71 3.87 7.42 12.47
C GLY A 71 3.48 7.91 11.07
N TYR A 72 3.95 7.21 10.05
CA TYR A 72 3.72 7.59 8.66
C TYR A 72 3.18 6.43 7.82
N ILE A 73 2.33 6.78 6.86
CA ILE A 73 2.01 5.93 5.71
C ILE A 73 2.73 6.53 4.49
N VAL A 74 3.45 5.68 3.75
CA VAL A 74 4.19 6.09 2.55
C VAL A 74 3.57 5.40 1.34
N ASP A 75 2.92 6.18 0.46
CA ASP A 75 2.34 5.68 -0.79
C ASP A 75 3.40 5.62 -1.88
N PHE A 76 3.69 4.43 -2.34
CA PHE A 76 4.67 4.15 -3.37
C PHE A 76 4.06 4.30 -4.77
N PRO A 77 4.89 4.61 -5.78
CA PRO A 77 4.43 4.60 -7.16
C PRO A 77 3.87 3.22 -7.54
N GLY A 78 2.73 3.22 -8.22
CA GLY A 78 2.12 1.97 -8.67
C GLY A 78 2.96 1.32 -9.77
N TYR A 79 3.30 0.05 -9.62
CA TYR A 79 4.06 -0.73 -10.60
C TYR A 79 3.17 -1.43 -11.65
N GLY A 80 3.76 -2.18 -12.56
CA GLY A 80 3.03 -3.02 -13.54
C GLY A 80 2.48 -2.28 -14.76
N PHE A 81 2.95 -1.04 -15.05
CA PHE A 81 2.49 -0.31 -16.23
C PHE A 81 3.32 -0.55 -17.48
N SER A 82 2.61 -0.88 -18.57
CA SER A 82 3.17 -0.85 -19.94
C SER A 82 3.42 0.57 -20.47
N LYS A 83 2.74 1.59 -19.89
CA LYS A 83 2.78 3.00 -20.36
C LYS A 83 3.73 3.92 -19.58
N VAL A 84 4.54 3.39 -18.68
CA VAL A 84 5.59 4.15 -17.99
C VAL A 84 6.84 4.14 -18.87
N SER A 85 7.55 5.27 -18.97
CA SER A 85 8.77 5.33 -19.77
C SER A 85 9.84 4.35 -19.26
N LYS A 86 10.75 3.94 -20.14
CA LYS A 86 11.85 3.04 -19.77
C LYS A 86 12.73 3.66 -18.66
N GLU A 87 12.91 4.98 -18.71
CA GLU A 87 13.66 5.74 -17.72
C GLU A 87 13.01 5.67 -16.34
N GLN A 88 11.68 5.84 -16.28
CA GLN A 88 10.94 5.76 -15.02
C GLN A 88 10.95 4.34 -14.42
N LYS A 89 10.84 3.30 -15.26
CA LYS A 89 10.96 1.91 -14.80
C LYS A 89 12.35 1.67 -14.20
N LYS A 90 13.40 2.16 -14.86
CA LYS A 90 14.78 2.06 -14.38
C LYS A 90 15.00 2.82 -13.07
N GLU A 91 14.39 3.98 -12.92
CA GLU A 91 14.42 4.75 -11.68
C GLU A 91 13.74 4.00 -10.53
N TRP A 92 12.51 3.50 -10.73
CA TRP A 92 11.78 2.74 -9.71
C TRP A 92 12.48 1.43 -9.32
N SER A 93 13.06 0.71 -10.31
CA SER A 93 13.83 -0.52 -10.03
C SER A 93 15.08 -0.28 -9.19
N ARG A 94 15.56 0.96 -9.09
CA ARG A 94 16.66 1.37 -8.24
C ARG A 94 16.19 1.91 -6.89
N GLU A 95 15.20 2.81 -6.89
CA GLU A 95 14.79 3.56 -5.70
C GLU A 95 13.93 2.75 -4.74
N ILE A 96 13.06 1.86 -5.25
CA ILE A 96 12.19 1.02 -4.40
C ILE A 96 13.00 0.01 -3.57
N PRO A 97 13.92 -0.80 -4.16
CA PRO A 97 14.78 -1.67 -3.36
C PRO A 97 15.67 -0.91 -2.38
N LYS A 98 16.19 0.27 -2.78
CA LYS A 98 17.00 1.14 -1.91
C LYS A 98 16.18 1.57 -0.68
N TYR A 99 14.92 1.96 -0.86
CA TYR A 99 14.02 2.32 0.23
C TYR A 99 13.82 1.14 1.19
N PHE A 100 13.47 -0.02 0.69
CA PHE A 100 13.24 -1.21 1.52
C PHE A 100 14.49 -1.69 2.24
N GLN A 101 15.66 -1.54 1.65
CA GLN A 101 16.92 -2.03 2.22
C GLN A 101 17.49 -1.10 3.29
N TYR A 102 17.30 0.22 3.14
CA TYR A 102 18.00 1.21 3.97
C TYR A 102 17.09 2.07 4.84
N ARG A 103 15.77 1.85 4.80
CA ARG A 103 14.83 2.60 5.62
C ARG A 103 14.59 1.92 6.95
N ASP A 104 15.40 2.25 7.97
CA ASP A 104 15.41 1.57 9.28
C ASP A 104 14.08 1.69 10.05
N ASN A 105 13.33 2.78 9.82
CA ASN A 105 12.03 3.01 10.45
C ASN A 105 10.84 2.41 9.69
N LEU A 106 11.07 1.75 8.55
CA LEU A 106 10.04 0.99 7.84
C LEU A 106 9.78 -0.34 8.55
N ILE A 107 8.60 -0.47 9.13
CA ILE A 107 8.23 -1.63 9.96
C ILE A 107 7.38 -2.66 9.23
N GLY A 108 6.81 -2.33 8.07
CA GLY A 108 5.98 -3.26 7.31
C GLY A 108 5.46 -2.68 6.01
N VAL A 109 4.92 -3.55 5.18
CA VAL A 109 4.43 -3.22 3.83
C VAL A 109 3.02 -3.76 3.64
N LEU A 110 2.10 -2.93 3.16
CA LEU A 110 0.78 -3.35 2.71
C LEU A 110 0.76 -3.46 1.19
N ILE A 111 0.54 -4.67 0.67
CA ILE A 111 0.48 -4.96 -0.77
C ILE A 111 -0.98 -4.93 -1.22
N PHE A 112 -1.35 -3.91 -1.96
CA PHE A 112 -2.71 -3.74 -2.49
C PHE A 112 -2.85 -4.44 -3.83
N THR A 113 -3.82 -5.36 -3.94
CA THR A 113 -4.14 -6.09 -5.17
C THR A 113 -5.65 -6.17 -5.37
N ASP A 114 -6.12 -6.20 -6.62
CA ASP A 114 -7.55 -6.29 -6.94
C ASP A 114 -8.04 -7.73 -6.71
N ILE A 115 -9.05 -7.92 -5.86
CA ILE A 115 -9.56 -9.24 -5.48
C ILE A 115 -10.03 -10.09 -6.67
N ARG A 116 -10.43 -9.47 -7.77
CA ARG A 116 -10.87 -10.17 -8.99
C ARG A 116 -9.72 -10.85 -9.75
N HIS A 117 -8.50 -10.34 -9.57
CA HIS A 117 -7.27 -10.84 -10.20
C HIS A 117 -6.10 -10.59 -9.25
N PRO A 118 -6.10 -11.29 -8.08
CA PRO A 118 -5.10 -11.04 -7.06
C PRO A 118 -3.74 -11.58 -7.46
N MET A 119 -2.72 -11.00 -6.87
CA MET A 119 -1.34 -11.47 -6.94
C MET A 119 -0.83 -11.72 -8.35
N LYS A 120 -0.88 -10.67 -9.19
CA LYS A 120 -0.29 -10.68 -10.53
C LYS A 120 1.22 -10.86 -10.43
N GLU A 121 1.86 -11.20 -11.55
CA GLU A 121 3.31 -11.38 -11.64
C GLU A 121 4.09 -10.25 -10.96
N SER A 122 3.73 -8.99 -11.23
CA SER A 122 4.36 -7.83 -10.57
C SER A 122 4.13 -7.75 -9.05
N ASP A 123 3.02 -8.29 -8.54
CA ASP A 123 2.76 -8.37 -7.11
C ASP A 123 3.61 -9.49 -6.48
N LEU A 124 3.78 -10.61 -7.18
CA LEU A 124 4.65 -11.71 -6.75
C LEU A 124 6.13 -11.34 -6.78
N GLU A 125 6.59 -10.54 -7.76
CA GLU A 125 7.93 -9.97 -7.77
C GLU A 125 8.17 -9.07 -6.54
N MET A 126 7.18 -8.26 -6.16
CA MET A 126 7.22 -7.45 -4.95
C MET A 126 7.31 -8.33 -3.69
N VAL A 127 6.47 -9.36 -3.59
CA VAL A 127 6.52 -10.33 -2.47
C VAL A 127 7.90 -10.98 -2.37
N SER A 128 8.45 -11.45 -3.48
CA SER A 128 9.80 -12.06 -3.49
C SER A 128 10.85 -11.11 -2.91
N MET A 129 10.83 -9.85 -3.32
CA MET A 129 11.74 -8.82 -2.79
C MET A 129 11.57 -8.63 -1.27
N LEU A 130 10.33 -8.55 -0.78
CA LEU A 130 10.06 -8.36 0.64
C LEU A 130 10.49 -9.56 1.49
N VAL A 131 10.29 -10.78 0.96
CA VAL A 131 10.76 -12.03 1.60
C VAL A 131 12.28 -12.05 1.68
N ASP A 132 12.98 -11.74 0.59
CA ASP A 132 14.45 -11.69 0.54
C ASP A 132 15.02 -10.69 1.53
N LEU A 133 14.36 -9.55 1.72
CA LEU A 133 14.72 -8.50 2.67
C LEU A 133 14.19 -8.75 4.09
N LYS A 134 13.42 -9.83 4.32
CA LYS A 134 12.77 -10.16 5.60
C LYS A 134 11.86 -9.05 6.14
N LEU A 135 11.24 -8.28 5.26
CA LEU A 135 10.30 -7.24 5.62
C LEU A 135 8.91 -7.84 5.82
N PRO A 136 8.25 -7.60 6.96
CA PRO A 136 6.87 -8.03 7.18
C PRO A 136 5.92 -7.38 6.17
N PHE A 137 4.93 -8.14 5.69
CA PHE A 137 3.92 -7.59 4.79
C PHE A 137 2.54 -8.20 5.01
N ILE A 138 1.52 -7.44 4.62
CA ILE A 138 0.11 -7.83 4.62
C ILE A 138 -0.43 -7.70 3.20
N VAL A 139 -1.16 -8.70 2.71
CA VAL A 139 -1.86 -8.64 1.43
C VAL A 139 -3.24 -8.02 1.64
N VAL A 140 -3.54 -6.94 0.92
CA VAL A 140 -4.83 -6.24 0.96
C VAL A 140 -5.59 -6.49 -0.34
N LEU A 141 -6.60 -7.37 -0.28
CA LEU A 141 -7.49 -7.68 -1.40
C LEU A 141 -8.54 -6.57 -1.55
N THR A 142 -8.30 -5.66 -2.47
CA THR A 142 -9.15 -4.47 -2.67
C THR A 142 -10.37 -4.76 -3.54
N LYS A 143 -11.34 -3.82 -3.52
CA LYS A 143 -12.57 -3.87 -4.34
C LYS A 143 -13.41 -5.11 -4.05
N SER A 144 -13.45 -5.55 -2.80
CA SER A 144 -14.23 -6.71 -2.39
C SER A 144 -15.75 -6.55 -2.64
N ASP A 145 -16.22 -5.31 -2.88
CA ASP A 145 -17.58 -5.02 -3.33
C ASP A 145 -17.85 -5.36 -4.82
N LYS A 146 -16.87 -5.86 -5.55
CA LYS A 146 -16.98 -6.20 -6.98
C LYS A 146 -17.10 -7.71 -7.24
N VAL A 147 -17.15 -8.49 -6.20
CA VAL A 147 -17.30 -9.95 -6.23
C VAL A 147 -18.43 -10.37 -5.30
N SER A 148 -18.98 -11.55 -5.52
CA SER A 148 -19.98 -12.17 -4.62
C SER A 148 -19.35 -12.56 -3.28
N ILE A 149 -20.18 -12.83 -2.28
CA ILE A 149 -19.73 -13.29 -0.96
C ILE A 149 -18.92 -14.60 -1.06
N SER A 150 -19.35 -15.52 -1.91
CA SER A 150 -18.63 -16.78 -2.14
C SER A 150 -17.27 -16.53 -2.76
N GLU A 151 -17.20 -15.74 -3.86
CA GLU A 151 -15.93 -15.42 -4.52
C GLU A 151 -14.97 -14.68 -3.58
N LYS A 152 -15.48 -13.77 -2.72
CA LYS A 152 -14.68 -13.10 -1.70
C LYS A 152 -14.05 -14.12 -0.76
N LYS A 153 -14.86 -15.05 -0.23
CA LYS A 153 -14.39 -16.10 0.69
C LYS A 153 -13.35 -16.99 0.04
N ASP A 154 -13.59 -17.43 -1.20
CA ASP A 154 -12.66 -18.27 -1.95
C ASP A 154 -11.33 -17.56 -2.21
N ALA A 155 -11.37 -16.29 -2.54
CA ALA A 155 -10.17 -15.46 -2.73
C ALA A 155 -9.39 -15.29 -1.42
N GLU A 156 -10.07 -15.01 -0.30
CA GLU A 156 -9.45 -14.91 1.02
C GLU A 156 -8.79 -16.23 1.43
N GLU A 157 -9.50 -17.35 1.32
CA GLU A 157 -8.99 -18.67 1.69
C GLU A 157 -7.80 -19.09 0.81
N SER A 158 -7.88 -18.84 -0.49
CA SER A 158 -6.79 -19.16 -1.42
C SER A 158 -5.52 -18.36 -1.12
N ASN A 159 -5.66 -17.07 -0.81
CA ASN A 159 -4.51 -16.23 -0.48
C ASN A 159 -3.96 -16.54 0.93
N LYS A 160 -4.81 -16.85 1.92
CA LYS A 160 -4.39 -17.26 3.28
C LYS A 160 -3.63 -18.59 3.32
N LYS A 161 -3.74 -19.43 2.30
CA LYS A 161 -2.90 -20.63 2.17
C LYS A 161 -1.43 -20.32 1.81
N ILE A 162 -1.19 -19.13 1.25
CA ILE A 162 0.13 -18.72 0.72
C ILE A 162 0.74 -17.63 1.62
N PHE A 163 -0.07 -16.72 2.13
CA PHE A 163 0.34 -15.55 2.91
C PHE A 163 -0.27 -15.62 4.32
N SER A 164 0.53 -15.30 5.34
CA SER A 164 0.08 -15.31 6.74
C SER A 164 -1.02 -14.29 7.01
N ASP A 165 -0.89 -13.09 6.41
CA ASP A 165 -1.74 -11.95 6.71
C ASP A 165 -2.43 -11.43 5.45
N VAL A 166 -3.76 -11.62 5.40
CA VAL A 166 -4.60 -11.25 4.27
C VAL A 166 -5.86 -10.52 4.77
N ILE A 167 -6.11 -9.33 4.24
CA ILE A 167 -7.26 -8.48 4.57
C ILE A 167 -8.05 -8.17 3.30
N SER A 168 -9.38 -8.26 3.35
CA SER A 168 -10.25 -7.77 2.28
C SER A 168 -10.71 -6.35 2.55
N LEU A 169 -10.66 -5.50 1.52
CA LEU A 169 -11.02 -4.09 1.61
C LEU A 169 -12.05 -3.69 0.54
N SER A 170 -13.13 -3.08 0.98
CA SER A 170 -14.00 -2.24 0.14
C SER A 170 -14.06 -0.82 0.69
N ILE A 171 -13.75 0.17 -0.12
CA ILE A 171 -13.93 1.60 0.26
C ILE A 171 -15.39 2.01 0.42
N LYS A 172 -16.35 1.14 0.12
CA LYS A 172 -17.78 1.32 0.33
C LYS A 172 -18.28 0.67 1.62
N ASP A 173 -17.46 -0.15 2.24
CA ASP A 173 -17.77 -0.87 3.47
C ASP A 173 -16.98 -0.27 4.63
N GLN A 174 -17.72 0.36 5.55
CA GLN A 174 -17.12 1.05 6.70
C GLN A 174 -16.47 0.09 7.69
N GLU A 175 -16.95 -1.15 7.78
CA GLU A 175 -16.36 -2.17 8.65
C GLU A 175 -14.97 -2.55 8.16
N SER A 176 -14.81 -2.87 6.88
CA SER A 176 -13.51 -3.21 6.30
C SER A 176 -12.50 -2.06 6.37
N ILE A 177 -12.96 -0.81 6.26
CA ILE A 177 -12.11 0.38 6.44
C ILE A 177 -11.66 0.49 7.90
N THR A 178 -12.55 0.23 8.85
CA THR A 178 -12.26 0.29 10.28
C THR A 178 -11.27 -0.81 10.67
N ASP A 179 -11.40 -2.00 10.13
CA ASP A 179 -10.48 -3.11 10.39
C ASP A 179 -9.08 -2.81 9.83
N LEU A 180 -8.98 -2.27 8.63
CA LEU A 180 -7.70 -1.82 8.09
C LEU A 180 -7.07 -0.71 8.94
N ARG A 181 -7.87 0.24 9.47
CA ARG A 181 -7.37 1.28 10.40
C ARG A 181 -6.80 0.68 11.69
N LYS A 182 -7.50 -0.29 12.28
CA LYS A 182 -7.05 -0.98 13.50
C LYS A 182 -5.71 -1.67 13.24
N GLU A 183 -5.60 -2.40 12.13
CA GLU A 183 -4.39 -3.12 11.77
C GLU A 183 -3.20 -2.16 11.62
N ILE A 184 -3.37 -1.07 10.86
CA ILE A 184 -2.34 -0.03 10.71
C ILE A 184 -1.95 0.57 12.07
N SER A 185 -2.95 0.86 12.93
CA SER A 185 -2.67 1.42 14.26
C SER A 185 -1.89 0.46 15.15
N VAL A 186 -2.21 -0.84 15.10
CA VAL A 186 -1.50 -1.88 15.85
C VAL A 186 -0.04 -1.98 15.35
N LEU A 187 0.16 -2.04 14.05
CA LEU A 187 1.50 -2.11 13.46
C LEU A 187 2.36 -0.90 13.86
N LEU A 188 1.82 0.31 13.76
CA LEU A 188 2.57 1.54 14.09
C LEU A 188 2.82 1.72 15.60
N SER A 189 2.05 1.05 16.47
CA SER A 189 2.17 1.18 17.93
C SER A 189 3.10 0.16 18.60
N ASN A 190 3.36 -0.99 17.95
CA ASN A 190 4.22 -2.08 18.44
C ASN A 190 5.68 -1.86 18.09
#